data_d0979dc7f3b58503f6f51e756cd515c9
#
_entry.id   d0979dc7f3b58503f6f51e756cd515c9
#
_cell.length_a   1.000
_cell.length_b   1.000
_cell.length_c   1.000
_cell.angle_alpha   90.00
_cell.angle_beta   90.00
_cell.angle_gamma   90.00
#
_symmetry.space_group_name_H-M   'P 1'
#
loop_
_entity.id
_entity.type
_entity.pdbx_description
1 polymer ?
#
loop_
_entity_poly.entity_id
_entity_poly.type
_entity_poly.pdbx_seq_one_letter_code
_entity_poly.pdbx_strand_id
1 'polypeptide(L)'
;MMIDRERFLLYHGRSNEEVQACRTYVKIWWQEELAARLEIADQVCENKFIFNLPWDMEQTAEIVAFGEALDWTYMPGKDVEFVYQMNRHRYWICLGQAYAVTGMERYVKMFVTQMADWICENAITAESMQKTWRTIEAGIRAENWIKAMGYMVKSPHITDEVLEAFSESMLLHAQYLAGSKKSFSTKSNWGILESSGLFAIGKMLEECATDQASRQRGREYARLALERLENQLAAQVMNDGVHWEQSPMYHNEVLRCCLEVLRLADIYRMEVPSKILALTKAMAYADRLWQKPDGTQLAEGDSDSTDTVS
;
A
#
# COMPACT_ATOMS: atom_id res chain seq x y z
N MET A 1 6.63 -16.92 12.64
CA MET A 1 6.25 -17.31 11.27
C MET A 1 7.27 -16.75 10.30
N MET A 2 7.69 -17.48 9.27
CA MET A 2 8.69 -17.01 8.33
C MET A 2 8.19 -17.14 6.89
N ILE A 3 8.54 -16.19 6.03
CA ILE A 3 8.34 -16.25 4.58
C ILE A 3 9.62 -16.71 3.88
N ASP A 4 9.47 -17.42 2.77
CA ASP A 4 10.57 -17.84 1.91
C ASP A 4 11.03 -16.66 1.04
N ARG A 5 12.29 -16.29 1.15
CA ARG A 5 12.91 -15.13 0.50
C ARG A 5 12.84 -15.21 -1.03
N GLU A 6 13.13 -16.38 -1.59
CA GLU A 6 13.13 -16.57 -3.05
C GLU A 6 11.71 -16.51 -3.63
N ARG A 7 10.72 -17.07 -2.92
CA ARG A 7 9.32 -16.96 -3.31
C ARG A 7 8.83 -15.54 -3.21
N PHE A 8 9.25 -14.81 -2.18
CA PHE A 8 8.87 -13.41 -2.00
C PHE A 8 9.42 -12.51 -3.12
N LEU A 9 10.62 -12.80 -3.64
CA LEU A 9 11.17 -12.12 -4.81
C LEU A 9 10.28 -12.24 -6.05
N LEU A 10 9.65 -13.40 -6.20
CA LEU A 10 8.77 -13.70 -7.31
C LEU A 10 7.32 -13.26 -7.07
N TYR A 11 7.00 -12.79 -5.86
CA TYR A 11 5.63 -12.45 -5.46
C TYR A 11 4.97 -11.43 -6.41
N HIS A 12 5.71 -10.50 -6.95
CA HIS A 12 5.20 -9.52 -7.91
C HIS A 12 5.19 -10.02 -9.38
N GLY A 13 5.51 -11.29 -9.62
CA GLY A 13 5.46 -11.93 -10.94
C GLY A 13 6.49 -11.41 -11.93
N ARG A 14 7.59 -10.81 -11.48
CA ARG A 14 8.65 -10.26 -12.34
C ARG A 14 9.93 -11.08 -12.26
N SER A 15 10.50 -11.40 -13.40
CA SER A 15 11.84 -11.98 -13.49
C SER A 15 12.94 -10.94 -13.15
N ASN A 16 14.14 -11.42 -12.83
CA ASN A 16 15.30 -10.53 -12.63
C ASN A 16 15.61 -9.68 -13.86
N GLU A 17 15.42 -10.24 -15.07
CA GLU A 17 15.64 -9.54 -16.34
C GLU A 17 14.64 -8.40 -16.52
N GLU A 18 13.36 -8.63 -16.25
CA GLU A 18 12.31 -7.60 -16.30
C GLU A 18 12.57 -6.49 -15.28
N VAL A 19 12.99 -6.83 -14.06
CA VAL A 19 13.37 -5.84 -13.05
C VAL A 19 14.54 -4.98 -13.53
N GLN A 20 15.56 -5.60 -14.15
CA GLN A 20 16.70 -4.84 -14.68
C GLN A 20 16.32 -3.97 -15.89
N ALA A 21 15.45 -4.47 -16.77
CA ALA A 21 14.92 -3.69 -17.89
C ALA A 21 14.11 -2.48 -17.39
N CYS A 22 13.24 -2.67 -16.39
CA CYS A 22 12.51 -1.57 -15.76
C CYS A 22 13.44 -0.51 -15.15
N ARG A 23 14.50 -0.93 -14.43
CA ARG A 23 15.50 0.00 -13.87
C ARG A 23 16.15 0.86 -14.95
N THR A 24 16.53 0.25 -16.06
CA THR A 24 17.15 0.94 -17.21
C THR A 24 16.17 1.91 -17.84
N TYR A 25 14.93 1.49 -18.04
CA TYR A 25 13.86 2.30 -18.61
C TYR A 25 13.57 3.55 -17.77
N VAL A 26 13.38 3.37 -16.46
CA VAL A 26 13.12 4.48 -15.53
C VAL A 26 14.25 5.50 -15.52
N LYS A 27 15.52 5.06 -15.53
CA LYS A 27 16.69 5.95 -15.58
C LYS A 27 16.75 6.79 -16.84
N ILE A 28 16.20 6.33 -17.95
CA ILE A 28 16.27 7.00 -19.23
C ILE A 28 15.06 7.91 -19.45
N TRP A 29 13.87 7.43 -19.13
CA TRP A 29 12.61 8.02 -19.58
C TRP A 29 11.79 8.70 -18.47
N TRP A 30 12.09 8.41 -17.17
CA TRP A 30 11.35 8.89 -16.02
C TRP A 30 12.28 9.55 -15.00
N GLN A 31 13.12 10.48 -15.51
CA GLN A 31 14.18 11.09 -14.70
C GLN A 31 13.63 12.02 -13.61
N GLU A 32 12.59 12.79 -13.91
CA GLU A 32 11.97 13.73 -12.98
C GLU A 32 11.27 13.00 -11.85
N GLU A 33 10.47 11.98 -12.18
CA GLU A 33 9.78 11.15 -11.19
C GLU A 33 10.77 10.34 -10.35
N LEU A 34 11.86 9.87 -10.96
CA LEU A 34 12.92 9.20 -10.21
C LEU A 34 13.59 10.18 -9.25
N ALA A 35 13.88 11.41 -9.68
CA ALA A 35 14.50 12.43 -8.83
C ALA A 35 13.61 12.77 -7.63
N ALA A 36 12.31 12.95 -7.84
CA ALA A 36 11.36 13.20 -6.75
C ALA A 36 11.33 12.05 -5.72
N ARG A 37 11.36 10.79 -6.18
CA ARG A 37 11.39 9.63 -5.29
C ARG A 37 12.71 9.50 -4.52
N LEU A 38 13.84 9.83 -5.15
CA LEU A 38 15.13 9.85 -4.48
C LEU A 38 15.19 10.96 -3.42
N GLU A 39 14.63 12.14 -3.72
CA GLU A 39 14.54 13.24 -2.77
C GLU A 39 13.74 12.84 -1.51
N ILE A 40 12.56 12.24 -1.69
CA ILE A 40 11.77 11.73 -0.56
C ILE A 40 12.56 10.67 0.22
N ALA A 41 13.21 9.73 -0.47
CA ALA A 41 14.00 8.69 0.21
C ALA A 41 15.17 9.28 1.01
N ASP A 42 15.81 10.34 0.50
CA ASP A 42 16.89 11.04 1.20
C ASP A 42 16.36 11.80 2.42
N GLN A 43 15.24 12.50 2.29
CA GLN A 43 14.57 13.17 3.40
C GLN A 43 14.17 12.18 4.50
N VAL A 44 13.60 11.03 4.14
CA VAL A 44 13.27 9.96 5.09
C VAL A 44 14.50 9.43 5.81
N CYS A 45 15.64 9.30 5.13
CA CYS A 45 16.91 8.94 5.77
C CYS A 45 17.42 9.99 6.76
N GLU A 46 16.91 11.21 6.70
CA GLU A 46 17.19 12.30 7.64
C GLU A 46 16.05 12.50 8.66
N ASN A 47 15.11 11.57 8.77
CA ASN A 47 13.89 11.67 9.57
C ASN A 47 13.06 12.94 9.26
N LYS A 48 13.03 13.35 8.00
CA LYS A 48 12.22 14.45 7.47
C LYS A 48 11.08 13.90 6.65
N PHE A 49 9.87 14.40 6.88
CA PHE A 49 8.66 13.89 6.23
C PHE A 49 7.82 15.04 5.68
N ILE A 50 7.39 14.88 4.43
CA ILE A 50 6.36 15.65 3.76
C ILE A 50 5.56 14.69 2.88
N PHE A 51 4.25 14.86 2.83
CA PHE A 51 3.36 14.01 2.05
C PHE A 51 2.67 14.87 0.99
N ASN A 52 3.38 15.15 -0.10
CA ASN A 52 2.92 16.05 -1.17
C ASN A 52 3.24 15.53 -2.57
N LEU A 53 3.52 14.23 -2.71
CA LEU A 53 3.69 13.63 -4.02
C LEU A 53 2.36 13.62 -4.78
N PRO A 54 2.36 13.63 -6.13
CA PRO A 54 1.14 13.70 -6.93
C PRO A 54 0.08 12.64 -6.61
N TRP A 55 0.51 11.50 -6.08
CA TRP A 55 -0.38 10.40 -5.66
C TRP A 55 -0.74 10.40 -4.17
N ASP A 56 -0.22 11.33 -3.38
CA ASP A 56 -0.61 11.44 -1.98
C ASP A 56 -1.99 12.07 -1.88
N MET A 57 -2.92 11.34 -1.28
CA MET A 57 -4.23 11.88 -0.91
C MET A 57 -4.08 12.71 0.34
N GLU A 58 -4.81 13.83 0.41
CA GLU A 58 -4.80 14.72 1.58
C GLU A 58 -3.38 15.19 1.89
N GLN A 59 -2.79 15.93 0.93
CA GLN A 59 -1.39 16.36 0.97
C GLN A 59 -1.10 17.28 2.15
N THR A 60 0.14 17.18 2.68
CA THR A 60 0.63 18.07 3.73
C THR A 60 1.53 19.17 3.14
N ALA A 61 1.52 20.36 3.77
CA ALA A 61 2.20 21.53 3.22
C ALA A 61 3.60 21.76 3.83
N GLU A 62 3.88 21.21 4.99
CA GLU A 62 5.11 21.51 5.75
C GLU A 62 5.96 20.25 5.96
N ILE A 63 7.29 20.45 5.87
CA ILE A 63 8.24 19.40 6.22
C ILE A 63 8.33 19.31 7.73
N VAL A 64 8.05 18.14 8.28
CA VAL A 64 8.28 17.81 9.69
C VAL A 64 9.62 17.08 9.83
N ALA A 65 10.51 17.63 10.63
CA ALA A 65 11.80 17.03 10.93
C ALA A 65 11.81 16.49 12.36
N PHE A 66 12.12 15.21 12.50
CA PHE A 66 12.36 14.57 13.79
C PHE A 66 13.86 14.50 14.08
N GLY A 67 14.21 14.36 15.38
CA GLY A 67 15.57 14.04 15.79
C GLY A 67 15.90 12.55 15.59
N GLU A 68 16.57 11.95 16.59
CA GLU A 68 16.93 10.53 16.52
C GLU A 68 15.73 9.59 16.70
N ALA A 69 14.71 10.01 17.46
CA ALA A 69 13.50 9.24 17.72
C ALA A 69 12.30 9.79 16.94
N LEU A 70 11.51 8.89 16.36
CA LEU A 70 10.26 9.24 15.69
C LEU A 70 9.10 9.22 16.69
N ASP A 71 8.22 10.21 16.60
CA ASP A 71 6.90 10.17 17.25
C ASP A 71 5.84 9.83 16.21
N TRP A 72 5.42 8.58 16.16
CA TRP A 72 4.42 8.07 15.20
C TRP A 72 3.02 8.65 15.41
N THR A 73 2.81 9.41 16.48
CA THR A 73 1.55 10.09 16.80
C THR A 73 1.63 11.60 16.72
N TYR A 74 2.80 12.14 16.31
CA TYR A 74 3.03 13.57 16.20
C TYR A 74 2.05 14.23 15.20
N MET A 75 1.43 15.31 15.64
CA MET A 75 0.40 16.03 14.92
C MET A 75 0.81 17.51 14.78
N PRO A 76 1.43 17.90 13.65
CA PRO A 76 1.83 19.28 13.42
C PRO A 76 0.59 20.19 13.32
N GLY A 77 0.57 21.31 14.07
CA GLY A 77 -0.49 22.30 13.96
C GLY A 77 -1.94 21.78 14.12
N LYS A 78 -2.15 20.60 14.71
CA LYS A 78 -3.40 19.85 14.78
C LYS A 78 -3.82 19.16 13.48
N ASP A 79 -2.92 19.02 12.52
CA ASP A 79 -3.15 18.28 11.29
C ASP A 79 -3.12 16.77 11.56
N VAL A 80 -4.29 16.16 11.65
CA VAL A 80 -4.42 14.73 11.91
C VAL A 80 -4.04 13.89 10.69
N GLU A 81 -4.15 14.42 9.46
CA GLU A 81 -3.80 13.71 8.25
C GLU A 81 -2.30 13.40 8.18
N PHE A 82 -1.46 14.28 8.73
CA PHE A 82 -0.03 13.98 8.86
C PHE A 82 0.20 12.68 9.65
N VAL A 83 -0.53 12.45 10.76
CA VAL A 83 -0.42 11.20 11.54
C VAL A 83 -0.81 10.00 10.69
N TYR A 84 -1.89 10.12 9.92
CA TYR A 84 -2.37 9.02 9.08
C TYR A 84 -1.41 8.72 7.95
N GLN A 85 -0.95 9.73 7.22
CA GLN A 85 0.03 9.58 6.13
C GLN A 85 1.34 8.97 6.64
N MET A 86 1.84 9.44 7.80
CA MET A 86 3.05 8.90 8.42
C MET A 86 2.90 7.40 8.69
N ASN A 87 1.72 6.94 9.14
CA ASN A 87 1.46 5.54 9.47
C ASN A 87 0.97 4.68 8.30
N ARG A 88 0.75 5.23 7.10
CA ARG A 88 0.54 4.50 5.84
C ARG A 88 1.85 3.97 5.27
N HIS A 89 2.99 4.56 5.63
CA HIS A 89 4.35 4.20 5.21
C HIS A 89 4.54 4.12 3.68
N ARG A 90 3.83 4.93 2.91
CA ARG A 90 3.98 4.97 1.45
C ARG A 90 5.40 5.37 1.04
N TYR A 91 6.03 6.26 1.79
CA TYR A 91 7.41 6.69 1.60
C TYR A 91 8.46 5.56 1.73
N TRP A 92 8.14 4.43 2.35
CA TRP A 92 9.03 3.27 2.34
C TRP A 92 9.15 2.62 0.96
N ILE A 93 8.14 2.79 0.10
CA ILE A 93 8.25 2.40 -1.31
C ILE A 93 9.34 3.24 -1.99
N CYS A 94 9.44 4.54 -1.68
CA CYS A 94 10.52 5.39 -2.21
C CYS A 94 11.90 4.92 -1.73
N LEU A 95 12.04 4.49 -0.46
CA LEU A 95 13.28 3.85 0.02
C LEU A 95 13.63 2.60 -0.80
N GLY A 96 12.62 1.74 -1.04
CA GLY A 96 12.80 0.53 -1.85
C GLY A 96 13.20 0.83 -3.29
N GLN A 97 12.54 1.78 -3.93
CA GLN A 97 12.84 2.20 -5.30
C GLN A 97 14.23 2.85 -5.39
N ALA A 98 14.60 3.69 -4.41
CA ALA A 98 15.92 4.30 -4.33
C ALA A 98 17.01 3.24 -4.19
N TYR A 99 16.83 2.26 -3.30
CA TYR A 99 17.74 1.11 -3.20
C TYR A 99 17.83 0.33 -4.51
N ALA A 100 16.68 0.02 -5.11
CA ALA A 100 16.63 -0.74 -6.36
C ALA A 100 17.41 -0.06 -7.49
N VAL A 101 17.40 1.27 -7.57
CA VAL A 101 18.06 2.03 -8.64
C VAL A 101 19.51 2.32 -8.34
N THR A 102 19.86 2.62 -7.08
CA THR A 102 21.21 3.08 -6.68
C THR A 102 22.10 1.99 -6.10
N GLY A 103 21.50 0.95 -5.48
CA GLY A 103 22.21 -0.06 -4.69
C GLY A 103 22.71 0.44 -3.33
N MET A 104 22.29 1.64 -2.89
CA MET A 104 22.77 2.22 -1.62
C MET A 104 22.04 1.60 -0.43
N GLU A 105 22.77 0.85 0.38
CA GLU A 105 22.23 0.14 1.56
C GLU A 105 21.68 1.04 2.67
N ARG A 106 21.99 2.33 2.63
CA ARG A 106 21.43 3.30 3.61
C ARG A 106 19.90 3.32 3.61
N TYR A 107 19.27 3.15 2.45
CA TYR A 107 17.81 3.12 2.32
C TYR A 107 17.21 1.88 2.98
N VAL A 108 17.88 0.73 2.82
CA VAL A 108 17.45 -0.50 3.48
C VAL A 108 17.63 -0.42 4.99
N LYS A 109 18.77 0.12 5.46
CA LYS A 109 19.02 0.34 6.90
C LYS A 109 17.94 1.21 7.52
N MET A 110 17.57 2.31 6.85
CA MET A 110 16.50 3.19 7.33
C MET A 110 15.15 2.46 7.39
N PHE A 111 14.78 1.73 6.34
CA PHE A 111 13.57 0.90 6.35
C PHE A 111 13.55 -0.08 7.54
N VAL A 112 14.64 -0.82 7.76
CA VAL A 112 14.74 -1.79 8.86
C VAL A 112 14.62 -1.10 10.22
N THR A 113 15.31 0.03 10.40
CA THR A 113 15.26 0.81 11.64
C THR A 113 13.85 1.31 11.93
N GLN A 114 13.21 1.96 10.96
CA GLN A 114 11.87 2.50 11.13
C GLN A 114 10.81 1.41 11.30
N MET A 115 10.94 0.28 10.60
CA MET A 115 10.03 -0.85 10.74
C MET A 115 10.12 -1.46 12.16
N ALA A 116 11.33 -1.68 12.66
CA ALA A 116 11.53 -2.23 13.99
C ALA A 116 11.01 -1.29 15.08
N ASP A 117 11.29 0.00 14.96
CA ASP A 117 10.81 1.05 15.86
C ASP A 117 9.27 1.11 15.85
N TRP A 118 8.66 1.13 14.66
CA TRP A 118 7.21 1.15 14.54
C TRP A 118 6.53 -0.08 15.17
N ILE A 119 7.08 -1.28 14.97
CA ILE A 119 6.57 -2.52 15.57
C ILE A 119 6.66 -2.45 17.09
N CYS A 120 7.73 -1.91 17.62
CA CYS A 120 7.94 -1.78 19.07
C CYS A 120 6.96 -0.78 19.70
N GLU A 121 6.82 0.40 19.08
CA GLU A 121 6.10 1.52 19.68
C GLU A 121 4.58 1.47 19.44
N ASN A 122 4.11 0.70 18.47
CA ASN A 122 2.72 0.74 18.04
C ASN A 122 1.97 -0.57 18.30
N ALA A 123 1.78 -0.93 19.56
CA ALA A 123 0.89 -2.02 19.94
C ALA A 123 -0.58 -1.67 19.63
N ILE A 124 -1.41 -2.70 19.36
CA ILE A 124 -2.86 -2.52 19.17
C ILE A 124 -3.52 -2.23 20.52
N THR A 125 -4.02 -1.02 20.70
CA THR A 125 -4.73 -0.55 21.89
C THR A 125 -5.99 0.23 21.47
N ALA A 126 -6.87 0.55 22.40
CA ALA A 126 -8.04 1.38 22.13
C ALA A 126 -7.65 2.77 21.60
N GLU A 127 -6.52 3.32 22.04
CA GLU A 127 -6.00 4.59 21.56
C GLU A 127 -5.38 4.48 20.19
N SER A 128 -4.47 3.51 19.97
CA SER A 128 -3.81 3.34 18.67
C SER A 128 -4.81 3.01 17.55
N MET A 129 -5.92 2.33 17.85
CA MET A 129 -7.02 2.09 16.90
C MET A 129 -7.72 3.37 16.42
N GLN A 130 -7.49 4.52 17.03
CA GLN A 130 -8.00 5.81 16.58
C GLN A 130 -6.94 6.63 15.80
N LYS A 131 -5.69 6.18 15.79
CA LYS A 131 -4.54 6.87 15.21
C LYS A 131 -3.76 5.94 14.27
N THR A 132 -2.74 5.26 14.79
CA THR A 132 -1.77 4.45 14.06
C THR A 132 -2.34 3.11 13.56
N TRP A 133 -3.41 2.59 14.19
CA TRP A 133 -4.09 1.35 13.87
C TRP A 133 -5.55 1.55 13.40
N ARG A 134 -5.90 2.72 12.83
CA ARG A 134 -7.17 2.78 12.10
C ARG A 134 -7.17 1.69 11.02
N THR A 135 -8.32 1.10 10.78
CA THR A 135 -8.40 -0.06 9.87
C THR A 135 -7.98 0.27 8.44
N ILE A 136 -8.29 1.48 7.98
CA ILE A 136 -7.86 1.94 6.65
C ILE A 136 -6.34 2.07 6.57
N GLU A 137 -5.67 2.69 7.57
CA GLU A 137 -4.21 2.80 7.61
C GLU A 137 -3.56 1.41 7.68
N ALA A 138 -4.15 0.48 8.42
CA ALA A 138 -3.64 -0.89 8.50
C ALA A 138 -3.69 -1.61 7.13
N GLY A 139 -4.76 -1.38 6.35
CA GLY A 139 -4.89 -1.92 4.99
C GLY A 139 -3.85 -1.33 4.02
N ILE A 140 -3.76 0.00 3.97
CA ILE A 140 -2.81 0.73 3.11
C ILE A 140 -1.37 0.37 3.48
N ARG A 141 -1.05 0.40 4.77
CA ARG A 141 0.28 0.07 5.30
C ARG A 141 0.72 -1.33 4.90
N ALA A 142 -0.16 -2.31 4.99
CA ALA A 142 0.16 -3.69 4.63
C ALA A 142 0.62 -3.81 3.17
N GLU A 143 -0.09 -3.19 2.23
CA GLU A 143 0.33 -3.16 0.83
C GLU A 143 1.68 -2.46 0.65
N ASN A 144 1.87 -1.32 1.31
CA ASN A 144 3.10 -0.53 1.19
C ASN A 144 4.32 -1.28 1.75
N TRP A 145 4.15 -1.98 2.88
CA TRP A 145 5.21 -2.81 3.45
C TRP A 145 5.61 -3.96 2.53
N ILE A 146 4.63 -4.67 1.97
CA ILE A 146 4.87 -5.75 1.01
C ILE A 146 5.61 -5.23 -0.23
N LYS A 147 5.18 -4.08 -0.78
CA LYS A 147 5.82 -3.46 -1.93
C LYS A 147 7.24 -3.01 -1.63
N ALA A 148 7.46 -2.33 -0.51
CA ALA A 148 8.78 -1.86 -0.09
C ALA A 148 9.75 -3.03 0.14
N MET A 149 9.33 -4.05 0.88
CA MET A 149 10.13 -5.27 1.12
C MET A 149 10.50 -5.95 -0.20
N GLY A 150 9.60 -5.96 -1.19
CA GLY A 150 9.85 -6.56 -2.51
C GLY A 150 11.07 -5.97 -3.23
N TYR A 151 11.37 -4.70 -3.03
CA TYR A 151 12.58 -4.09 -3.57
C TYR A 151 13.85 -4.44 -2.79
N MET A 152 13.73 -4.71 -1.48
CA MET A 152 14.85 -4.75 -0.54
C MET A 152 15.22 -6.16 -0.05
N VAL A 153 14.39 -7.16 -0.31
CA VAL A 153 14.51 -8.52 0.29
C VAL A 153 15.85 -9.21 0.00
N LYS A 154 16.60 -8.79 -1.04
CA LYS A 154 17.95 -9.30 -1.38
C LYS A 154 19.08 -8.60 -0.62
N SER A 155 18.80 -7.49 0.05
CA SER A 155 19.83 -6.79 0.80
C SER A 155 20.34 -7.63 1.96
N PRO A 156 21.65 -7.58 2.28
CA PRO A 156 22.21 -8.26 3.44
C PRO A 156 21.67 -7.72 4.78
N HIS A 157 21.05 -6.53 4.79
CA HIS A 157 20.41 -5.95 5.97
C HIS A 157 19.01 -6.51 6.24
N ILE A 158 18.39 -7.18 5.26
CA ILE A 158 17.17 -7.97 5.50
C ILE A 158 17.62 -9.35 6.00
N THR A 159 17.97 -9.44 7.26
CA THR A 159 18.34 -10.70 7.92
C THR A 159 17.11 -11.59 8.10
N ASP A 160 17.30 -12.82 8.55
CA ASP A 160 16.17 -13.73 8.84
C ASP A 160 15.31 -13.20 9.99
N GLU A 161 15.92 -12.56 11.00
CA GLU A 161 15.21 -11.94 12.11
C GLU A 161 14.35 -10.75 11.63
N VAL A 162 14.85 -9.93 10.70
CA VAL A 162 14.09 -8.83 10.09
C VAL A 162 12.93 -9.38 9.29
N LEU A 163 13.15 -10.44 8.52
CA LEU A 163 12.12 -11.08 7.73
C LEU A 163 11.06 -11.75 8.60
N GLU A 164 11.44 -12.32 9.74
CA GLU A 164 10.53 -12.89 10.73
C GLU A 164 9.67 -11.79 11.37
N ALA A 165 10.26 -10.70 11.85
CA ALA A 165 9.53 -9.57 12.42
C ALA A 165 8.54 -8.96 11.42
N PHE A 166 8.94 -8.78 10.17
CA PHE A 166 8.06 -8.36 9.09
C PHE A 166 6.88 -9.33 8.92
N SER A 167 7.17 -10.63 8.85
CA SER A 167 6.15 -11.66 8.61
C SER A 167 5.13 -11.75 9.74
N GLU A 168 5.59 -11.63 10.99
CA GLU A 168 4.73 -11.63 12.17
C GLU A 168 3.86 -10.39 12.22
N SER A 169 4.43 -9.22 11.88
CA SER A 169 3.67 -7.98 11.78
C SER A 169 2.59 -8.07 10.70
N MET A 170 2.89 -8.65 9.53
CA MET A 170 1.89 -8.86 8.47
C MET A 170 0.79 -9.82 8.91
N LEU A 171 1.11 -10.88 9.63
CA LEU A 171 0.10 -11.78 10.20
C LEU A 171 -0.79 -11.06 11.21
N LEU A 172 -0.23 -10.20 12.06
CA LEU A 172 -0.98 -9.37 13.00
C LEU A 172 -1.94 -8.41 12.27
N HIS A 173 -1.47 -7.75 11.20
CA HIS A 173 -2.33 -6.91 10.34
C HIS A 173 -3.48 -7.72 9.74
N ALA A 174 -3.21 -8.92 9.22
CA ALA A 174 -4.27 -9.77 8.67
C ALA A 174 -5.30 -10.19 9.72
N GLN A 175 -4.87 -10.57 10.92
CA GLN A 175 -5.76 -10.91 12.04
C GLN A 175 -6.63 -9.73 12.43
N TYR A 176 -6.03 -8.54 12.54
CA TYR A 176 -6.72 -7.30 12.88
C TYR A 176 -7.78 -6.93 11.82
N LEU A 177 -7.40 -6.90 10.55
CA LEU A 177 -8.30 -6.60 9.44
C LEU A 177 -9.42 -7.65 9.29
N ALA A 178 -9.08 -8.94 9.42
CA ALA A 178 -10.07 -10.02 9.36
C ALA A 178 -11.07 -9.96 10.51
N GLY A 179 -10.61 -9.60 11.71
CA GLY A 179 -11.47 -9.42 12.90
C GLY A 179 -12.34 -8.18 12.86
N SER A 180 -11.98 -7.17 12.06
CA SER A 180 -12.75 -5.93 11.96
C SER A 180 -14.03 -6.14 11.16
N LYS A 181 -15.18 -5.85 11.80
CA LYS A 181 -16.53 -5.93 11.20
C LYS A 181 -17.27 -4.63 11.48
N LYS A 182 -16.95 -3.58 10.74
CA LYS A 182 -17.67 -2.30 10.83
C LYS A 182 -18.66 -2.20 9.67
N SER A 183 -19.93 -1.90 9.97
CA SER A 183 -20.95 -1.65 8.94
C SER A 183 -20.58 -0.47 8.04
N PHE A 184 -19.86 0.50 8.56
CA PHE A 184 -19.31 1.62 7.82
C PHE A 184 -18.39 1.16 6.69
N SER A 185 -17.46 0.22 6.95
CA SER A 185 -16.53 -0.30 5.96
C SER A 185 -17.20 -0.93 4.72
N THR A 186 -18.43 -1.43 4.85
CA THR A 186 -19.16 -1.95 3.68
C THR A 186 -19.61 -0.83 2.73
N LYS A 187 -19.80 0.39 3.24
CA LYS A 187 -20.37 1.53 2.52
C LYS A 187 -19.39 2.67 2.28
N SER A 188 -18.12 2.48 2.56
CA SER A 188 -17.08 3.48 2.41
C SER A 188 -15.87 2.89 1.67
N ASN A 189 -15.13 3.75 0.96
CA ASN A 189 -13.85 3.40 0.35
C ASN A 189 -12.92 2.68 1.35
N TRP A 190 -12.97 3.02 2.64
CA TRP A 190 -12.18 2.37 3.69
C TRP A 190 -12.24 0.86 3.64
N GLY A 191 -13.44 0.30 3.46
CA GLY A 191 -13.61 -1.14 3.39
C GLY A 191 -12.90 -1.77 2.20
N ILE A 192 -12.88 -1.08 1.06
CA ILE A 192 -12.16 -1.53 -0.13
C ILE A 192 -10.65 -1.58 0.15
N LEU A 193 -10.09 -0.53 0.75
CA LEU A 193 -8.68 -0.44 1.10
C LEU A 193 -8.29 -1.48 2.17
N GLU A 194 -9.15 -1.69 3.17
CA GLU A 194 -9.01 -2.75 4.19
C GLU A 194 -8.98 -4.14 3.53
N SER A 195 -9.89 -4.39 2.59
CA SER A 195 -10.01 -5.67 1.89
C SER A 195 -8.85 -5.91 0.91
N SER A 196 -8.39 -4.87 0.21
CA SER A 196 -7.21 -4.94 -0.66
C SER A 196 -5.95 -5.30 0.14
N GLY A 197 -5.72 -4.61 1.27
CA GLY A 197 -4.60 -4.94 2.17
C GLY A 197 -4.68 -6.36 2.73
N LEU A 198 -5.87 -6.80 3.15
CA LEU A 198 -6.07 -8.18 3.62
C LEU A 198 -5.81 -9.20 2.50
N PHE A 199 -6.22 -8.90 1.27
CA PHE A 199 -5.96 -9.75 0.11
C PHE A 199 -4.46 -9.86 -0.18
N ALA A 200 -3.75 -8.74 -0.18
CA ALA A 200 -2.31 -8.69 -0.41
C ALA A 200 -1.54 -9.54 0.63
N ILE A 201 -1.86 -9.38 1.93
CA ILE A 201 -1.27 -10.23 2.97
C ILE A 201 -1.65 -11.69 2.77
N GLY A 202 -2.92 -11.96 2.50
CA GLY A 202 -3.42 -13.33 2.29
C GLY A 202 -2.66 -14.04 1.17
N LYS A 203 -2.49 -13.39 0.03
CA LYS A 203 -1.72 -13.92 -1.09
C LYS A 203 -0.23 -14.06 -0.78
N MET A 204 0.37 -13.07 -0.11
CA MET A 204 1.76 -13.18 0.32
C MET A 204 1.99 -14.39 1.23
N LEU A 205 1.12 -14.61 2.22
CA LEU A 205 1.22 -15.77 3.11
C LEU A 205 1.00 -17.08 2.38
N GLU A 206 0.00 -17.16 1.51
CA GLU A 206 -0.29 -18.36 0.72
C GLU A 206 0.90 -18.77 -0.13
N GLU A 207 1.52 -17.83 -0.81
CA GLU A 207 2.59 -18.10 -1.78
C GLU A 207 3.97 -18.21 -1.13
N CYS A 208 4.24 -17.39 -0.11
CA CYS A 208 5.59 -17.20 0.41
C CYS A 208 5.84 -17.84 1.80
N ALA A 209 4.81 -18.17 2.60
CA ALA A 209 5.05 -18.77 3.91
C ALA A 209 5.75 -20.13 3.80
N THR A 210 6.67 -20.42 4.73
CA THR A 210 7.42 -21.68 4.73
C THR A 210 6.58 -22.83 5.23
N ASP A 211 5.67 -22.61 6.18
CA ASP A 211 4.84 -23.64 6.80
C ASP A 211 3.43 -23.72 6.19
N GLN A 212 2.88 -24.93 6.17
CA GLN A 212 1.58 -25.22 5.58
C GLN A 212 0.40 -24.54 6.30
N ALA A 213 0.49 -24.35 7.61
CA ALA A 213 -0.59 -23.73 8.38
C ALA A 213 -0.72 -22.24 8.06
N SER A 214 0.41 -21.54 7.90
CA SER A 214 0.43 -20.15 7.47
C SER A 214 -0.07 -19.98 6.04
N ARG A 215 0.29 -20.87 5.12
CA ARG A 215 -0.26 -20.87 3.75
C ARG A 215 -1.77 -21.09 3.74
N GLN A 216 -2.28 -21.99 4.57
CA GLN A 216 -3.72 -22.22 4.68
C GLN A 216 -4.44 -20.98 5.21
N ARG A 217 -3.90 -20.32 6.25
CA ARG A 217 -4.43 -19.04 6.74
C ARG A 217 -4.40 -17.96 5.66
N GLY A 218 -3.33 -17.91 4.87
CA GLY A 218 -3.24 -17.00 3.73
C GLY A 218 -4.39 -17.17 2.75
N ARG A 219 -4.71 -18.41 2.35
CA ARG A 219 -5.87 -18.73 1.50
C ARG A 219 -7.19 -18.26 2.11
N GLU A 220 -7.37 -18.45 3.41
CA GLU A 220 -8.59 -18.04 4.12
C GLU A 220 -8.73 -16.52 4.13
N TYR A 221 -7.64 -15.79 4.38
CA TYR A 221 -7.65 -14.31 4.33
C TYR A 221 -7.90 -13.78 2.92
N ALA A 222 -7.27 -14.35 1.90
CA ALA A 222 -7.51 -13.94 0.51
C ALA A 222 -8.97 -14.18 0.09
N ARG A 223 -9.55 -15.33 0.47
CA ARG A 223 -10.97 -15.61 0.20
C ARG A 223 -11.90 -14.65 0.93
N LEU A 224 -11.68 -14.41 2.22
CA LEU A 224 -12.45 -13.46 3.00
C LEU A 224 -12.39 -12.05 2.41
N ALA A 225 -11.21 -11.64 1.96
CA ALA A 225 -11.01 -10.35 1.31
C ALA A 225 -11.81 -10.22 0.01
N LEU A 226 -11.81 -11.24 -0.86
CA LEU A 226 -12.61 -11.25 -2.09
C LEU A 226 -14.11 -11.23 -1.81
N GLU A 227 -14.58 -11.98 -0.83
CA GLU A 227 -15.98 -11.96 -0.41
C GLU A 227 -16.42 -10.57 0.05
N ARG A 228 -15.59 -9.91 0.89
CA ARG A 228 -15.83 -8.53 1.33
C ARG A 228 -15.82 -7.56 0.16
N LEU A 229 -14.81 -7.64 -0.69
CA LEU A 229 -14.65 -6.75 -1.85
C LEU A 229 -15.83 -6.84 -2.81
N GLU A 230 -16.33 -8.05 -3.08
CA GLU A 230 -17.52 -8.23 -3.93
C GLU A 230 -18.76 -7.52 -3.35
N ASN A 231 -18.99 -7.66 -2.05
CA ASN A 231 -20.12 -7.02 -1.37
C ASN A 231 -19.97 -5.50 -1.29
N GLN A 232 -18.75 -5.01 -1.04
CA GLN A 232 -18.43 -3.60 -0.95
C GLN A 232 -18.59 -2.92 -2.31
N LEU A 233 -18.02 -3.47 -3.38
CA LEU A 233 -18.18 -2.95 -4.73
C LEU A 233 -19.64 -2.94 -5.17
N ALA A 234 -20.40 -3.99 -4.86
CA ALA A 234 -21.81 -4.05 -5.15
C ALA A 234 -22.64 -2.96 -4.45
N ALA A 235 -22.18 -2.48 -3.30
CA ALA A 235 -22.84 -1.43 -2.54
C ALA A 235 -22.36 -0.02 -2.92
N GLN A 236 -21.14 0.10 -3.45
CA GLN A 236 -20.46 1.39 -3.64
C GLN A 236 -20.32 1.83 -5.10
N VAL A 237 -20.40 0.91 -6.05
CA VAL A 237 -20.31 1.27 -7.48
C VAL A 237 -21.70 1.39 -8.07
N MET A 238 -22.00 2.56 -8.60
CA MET A 238 -23.29 2.88 -9.20
C MET A 238 -23.45 2.26 -10.60
N ASN A 239 -24.64 2.30 -11.18
CA ASN A 239 -24.94 1.68 -12.46
C ASN A 239 -24.14 2.25 -13.64
N ASP A 240 -23.67 3.49 -13.53
CA ASP A 240 -22.81 4.17 -14.50
C ASP A 240 -21.30 3.89 -14.29
N GLY A 241 -20.96 3.10 -13.30
CA GLY A 241 -19.58 2.78 -12.93
C GLY A 241 -18.93 3.75 -11.96
N VAL A 242 -19.61 4.83 -11.56
CA VAL A 242 -19.07 5.84 -10.63
C VAL A 242 -19.12 5.33 -9.21
N HIS A 243 -18.09 5.61 -8.41
CA HIS A 243 -18.11 5.35 -6.98
C HIS A 243 -19.09 6.32 -6.27
N TRP A 244 -19.90 5.80 -5.35
CA TRP A 244 -21.00 6.53 -4.76
C TRP A 244 -20.61 7.77 -3.92
N GLU A 245 -19.35 7.86 -3.46
CA GLU A 245 -18.84 9.05 -2.74
C GLU A 245 -18.63 10.25 -3.68
N GLN A 246 -18.76 10.08 -4.99
CA GLN A 246 -18.73 11.14 -6.01
C GLN A 246 -17.48 12.03 -5.97
N SER A 247 -16.36 11.47 -5.53
CA SER A 247 -15.05 12.08 -5.57
C SER A 247 -14.18 11.32 -6.59
N PRO A 248 -13.67 11.98 -7.64
CA PRO A 248 -12.76 11.35 -8.59
C PRO A 248 -11.52 10.75 -7.92
N MET A 249 -10.96 11.41 -6.90
CA MET A 249 -9.83 10.92 -6.14
C MET A 249 -10.15 9.60 -5.42
N TYR A 250 -11.27 9.53 -4.69
CA TYR A 250 -11.68 8.29 -4.01
C TYR A 250 -12.08 7.19 -4.99
N HIS A 251 -12.70 7.55 -6.12
CA HIS A 251 -12.99 6.61 -7.19
C HIS A 251 -11.71 5.94 -7.69
N ASN A 252 -10.67 6.72 -7.93
CA ASN A 252 -9.38 6.20 -8.41
C ASN A 252 -8.68 5.33 -7.39
N GLU A 253 -8.71 5.71 -6.12
CA GLU A 253 -8.10 4.88 -5.08
C GLU A 253 -8.80 3.53 -4.96
N VAL A 254 -10.14 3.50 -5.06
CA VAL A 254 -10.92 2.25 -5.12
C VAL A 254 -10.57 1.45 -6.38
N LEU A 255 -10.50 2.10 -7.55
CA LEU A 255 -10.13 1.47 -8.82
C LEU A 255 -8.71 0.88 -8.74
N ARG A 256 -7.73 1.62 -8.21
CA ARG A 256 -6.36 1.16 -7.98
C ARG A 256 -6.32 -0.11 -7.13
N CYS A 257 -7.06 -0.14 -6.01
CA CYS A 257 -7.16 -1.32 -5.16
C CYS A 257 -7.72 -2.53 -5.92
N CYS A 258 -8.78 -2.33 -6.70
CA CYS A 258 -9.37 -3.39 -7.50
C CYS A 258 -8.41 -3.91 -8.56
N LEU A 259 -7.70 -3.02 -9.26
CA LEU A 259 -6.70 -3.40 -10.27
C LEU A 259 -5.53 -4.18 -9.65
N GLU A 260 -5.08 -3.80 -8.46
CA GLU A 260 -4.02 -4.53 -7.75
C GLU A 260 -4.47 -5.95 -7.35
N VAL A 261 -5.70 -6.09 -6.86
CA VAL A 261 -6.30 -7.40 -6.55
C VAL A 261 -6.38 -8.26 -7.83
N LEU A 262 -6.86 -7.70 -8.94
CA LEU A 262 -6.96 -8.42 -10.22
C LEU A 262 -5.58 -8.79 -10.76
N ARG A 263 -4.58 -7.91 -10.64
CA ARG A 263 -3.19 -8.17 -11.05
C ARG A 263 -2.58 -9.33 -10.28
N LEU A 264 -2.72 -9.35 -8.95
CA LEU A 264 -2.22 -10.46 -8.14
C LEU A 264 -2.97 -11.76 -8.43
N ALA A 265 -4.28 -11.69 -8.61
CA ALA A 265 -5.09 -12.85 -8.98
C ALA A 265 -4.66 -13.45 -10.33
N ASP A 266 -4.35 -12.62 -11.32
CA ASP A 266 -3.86 -13.05 -12.64
C ASP A 266 -2.48 -13.72 -12.54
N ILE A 267 -1.52 -13.11 -11.82
CA ILE A 267 -0.18 -13.68 -11.59
C ILE A 267 -0.28 -15.09 -11.00
N TYR A 268 -1.17 -15.30 -10.02
CA TYR A 268 -1.31 -16.55 -9.32
C TYR A 268 -2.45 -17.45 -9.87
N ARG A 269 -3.03 -17.07 -11.03
CA ARG A 269 -4.11 -17.81 -11.71
C ARG A 269 -5.27 -18.14 -10.76
N MET A 270 -5.59 -17.20 -9.88
CA MET A 270 -6.70 -17.30 -8.94
C MET A 270 -7.99 -16.82 -9.58
N GLU A 271 -9.06 -17.61 -9.44
CA GLU A 271 -10.38 -17.17 -9.86
C GLU A 271 -10.91 -16.03 -8.97
N VAL A 272 -11.37 -14.98 -9.60
CA VAL A 272 -11.99 -13.82 -8.95
C VAL A 272 -13.49 -13.82 -9.26
N PRO A 273 -14.37 -13.49 -8.31
CA PRO A 273 -15.80 -13.34 -8.59
C PRO A 273 -16.03 -12.43 -9.79
N SER A 274 -16.84 -12.89 -10.76
CA SER A 274 -17.08 -12.18 -12.03
C SER A 274 -17.63 -10.76 -11.80
N LYS A 275 -18.33 -10.54 -10.70
CA LYS A 275 -18.87 -9.24 -10.32
C LYS A 275 -17.77 -8.22 -9.98
N ILE A 276 -16.68 -8.63 -9.32
CA ILE A 276 -15.52 -7.75 -9.07
C ILE A 276 -14.96 -7.28 -10.41
N LEU A 277 -14.71 -8.21 -11.35
CA LEU A 277 -14.18 -7.88 -12.66
C LEU A 277 -15.12 -6.95 -13.45
N ALA A 278 -16.41 -7.21 -13.41
CA ALA A 278 -17.41 -6.40 -14.14
C ALA A 278 -17.47 -4.96 -13.57
N LEU A 279 -17.52 -4.81 -12.25
CA LEU A 279 -17.57 -3.49 -11.60
C LEU A 279 -16.25 -2.73 -11.76
N THR A 280 -15.11 -3.40 -11.66
CA THR A 280 -13.79 -2.75 -11.92
C THR A 280 -13.71 -2.24 -13.37
N LYS A 281 -14.19 -2.99 -14.35
CA LYS A 281 -14.26 -2.53 -15.74
C LYS A 281 -15.19 -1.32 -15.92
N ALA A 282 -16.33 -1.31 -15.24
CA ALA A 282 -17.26 -0.18 -15.28
C ALA A 282 -16.61 1.08 -14.67
N MET A 283 -15.90 0.93 -13.55
CA MET A 283 -15.15 2.02 -12.92
C MET A 283 -14.05 2.57 -13.84
N ALA A 284 -13.24 1.71 -14.43
CA ALA A 284 -12.19 2.13 -15.37
C ALA A 284 -12.75 2.85 -16.61
N TYR A 285 -13.95 2.47 -17.05
CA TYR A 285 -14.63 3.17 -18.14
C TYR A 285 -15.12 4.56 -17.68
N ALA A 286 -15.72 4.67 -16.51
CA ALA A 286 -16.17 5.94 -15.94
C ALA A 286 -14.99 6.90 -15.72
N ASP A 287 -13.89 6.42 -15.16
CA ASP A 287 -12.65 7.18 -14.97
C ASP A 287 -12.17 7.82 -16.26
N ARG A 288 -12.10 7.06 -17.35
CA ARG A 288 -11.69 7.55 -18.66
C ARG A 288 -12.60 8.66 -19.23
N LEU A 289 -13.88 8.68 -18.85
CA LEU A 289 -14.82 9.69 -19.38
C LEU A 289 -14.62 11.08 -18.79
N TRP A 290 -14.08 11.21 -17.60
CA TRP A 290 -13.83 12.50 -16.96
C TRP A 290 -12.35 12.90 -16.90
N GLN A 291 -11.47 12.11 -17.46
CA GLN A 291 -10.06 12.46 -17.59
C GLN A 291 -9.90 13.64 -18.55
N LYS A 292 -9.17 14.67 -18.12
CA LYS A 292 -8.85 15.82 -18.94
C LYS A 292 -7.82 15.48 -20.04
N PRO A 293 -7.70 16.29 -21.09
CA PRO A 293 -6.73 16.06 -22.16
C PRO A 293 -5.26 16.05 -21.71
N ASP A 294 -4.95 16.71 -20.62
CA ASP A 294 -3.62 16.75 -19.99
C ASP A 294 -3.33 15.52 -19.10
N GLY A 295 -4.28 14.58 -18.98
CA GLY A 295 -4.16 13.41 -18.12
C GLY A 295 -4.56 13.64 -16.66
N THR A 296 -4.85 14.88 -16.26
CA THR A 296 -5.32 15.18 -14.92
C THR A 296 -6.82 14.90 -14.77
N GLN A 297 -7.29 14.79 -13.55
CA GLN A 297 -8.70 14.60 -13.24
C GLN A 297 -9.42 15.87 -12.84
N LEU A 298 -10.74 15.80 -12.82
CA LEU A 298 -11.58 16.84 -12.26
C LEU A 298 -11.43 16.83 -10.74
N ALA A 299 -11.16 18.01 -10.15
CA ALA A 299 -11.19 18.20 -8.71
C ALA A 299 -12.62 18.60 -8.30
N GLU A 300 -13.49 17.60 -8.17
CA GLU A 300 -14.88 17.77 -7.75
C GLU A 300 -15.16 17.01 -6.46
N GLY A 301 -16.14 17.49 -5.69
CA GLY A 301 -16.48 16.91 -4.41
C GLY A 301 -15.32 17.06 -3.42
N ASP A 302 -15.03 15.98 -2.72
CA ASP A 302 -13.93 15.87 -1.75
C ASP A 302 -12.65 15.34 -2.43
N SER A 303 -12.25 16.01 -3.53
CA SER A 303 -11.06 15.61 -4.30
C SER A 303 -9.98 16.66 -4.25
N ASP A 304 -8.77 16.25 -3.88
CA ASP A 304 -7.56 17.03 -4.13
C ASP A 304 -7.19 17.01 -5.63
N SER A 305 -6.34 17.95 -6.03
CA SER A 305 -5.75 17.96 -7.39
C SER A 305 -4.65 16.91 -7.46
N THR A 306 -5.02 15.64 -7.42
CA THR A 306 -4.07 14.54 -7.57
C THR A 306 -3.88 14.21 -9.05
N ASP A 307 -2.64 13.87 -9.41
CA ASP A 307 -2.32 13.31 -10.71
C ASP A 307 -2.56 11.79 -10.67
N THR A 308 -3.40 11.31 -11.54
CA THR A 308 -3.80 9.90 -11.61
C THR A 308 -3.07 9.10 -12.66
N VAL A 309 -2.21 9.75 -13.44
CA VAL A 309 -1.46 9.15 -14.55
C VAL A 309 -0.02 8.84 -14.18
N SER A 310 0.52 9.44 -13.11
CA SER A 310 1.91 9.27 -12.68
C SER A 310 2.18 8.00 -11.86
#